data_18eba3e02c9a881980b107b0465bfee4
#
_entry.id   18eba3e02c9a881980b107b0465bfee4
#
_cell.length_a   1.000
_cell.length_b   1.000
_cell.length_c   1.000
_cell.angle_alpha   90.00
_cell.angle_beta   90.00
_cell.angle_gamma   90.00
#
_symmetry.space_group_name_H-M   'P 1'
#
loop_
_entity.id
_entity.type
_entity.pdbx_description
1 polymer ?
#
loop_
_entity_poly.entity_id
_entity_poly.type
_entity_poly.pdbx_seq_one_letter_code
_entity_poly.pdbx_strand_id
1 'polypeptide(L)'
;APGASRESVRTLVTLLAPAAIGGTDTIIAQAAMALSIAGAVILIGYMGFVYTASKGIPFWDSNLHPVLYMSYAARGGAAMVLLGLAFGAGTGIDAEILLELWLTATALAAILWILEIQGAYASRDDAAIRSVRDILSGRLAFAFYAGMLLIGLLLPAVLIAGIVAPLSS
;
A
#
# COMPACT_ATOMS: atom_id res chain seq x y z
N ALA A 1 2.59 -10.29 39.20
CA ALA A 1 2.60 -8.85 39.06
C ALA A 1 1.96 -8.48 37.68
N PRO A 2 0.65 -8.12 37.61
CA PRO A 2 -0.02 -7.80 36.31
C PRO A 2 0.28 -6.39 35.82
N GLY A 3 1.02 -5.57 36.52
CA GLY A 3 1.35 -4.20 36.14
C GLY A 3 2.46 -4.08 35.08
N ALA A 4 3.48 -4.91 35.16
CA ALA A 4 4.66 -4.84 34.32
C ALA A 4 4.34 -5.12 32.81
N SER A 5 3.36 -5.97 32.52
CA SER A 5 2.98 -6.29 31.14
C SER A 5 2.21 -5.14 30.46
N ARG A 6 1.41 -4.41 31.23
CA ARG A 6 0.65 -3.26 30.68
C ARG A 6 1.54 -2.05 30.41
N GLU A 7 2.54 -1.81 31.26
CA GLU A 7 3.52 -0.76 31.03
C GLU A 7 4.43 -1.07 29.85
N SER A 8 4.88 -2.31 29.70
CA SER A 8 5.69 -2.74 28.56
C SER A 8 4.93 -2.63 27.25
N VAL A 9 3.66 -3.05 27.22
CA VAL A 9 2.79 -2.88 26.02
C VAL A 9 2.55 -1.41 25.72
N ARG A 10 2.31 -0.59 26.75
CA ARG A 10 2.11 0.86 26.57
C ARG A 10 3.38 1.53 26.03
N THR A 11 4.54 1.17 26.53
CA THR A 11 5.86 1.65 26.03
C THR A 11 6.08 1.24 24.58
N LEU A 12 5.74 -0.01 24.24
CA LEU A 12 5.89 -0.53 22.88
C LEU A 12 4.92 0.18 21.89
N VAL A 13 3.67 0.40 22.30
CA VAL A 13 2.69 1.15 21.53
C VAL A 13 3.10 2.61 21.41
N THR A 14 3.67 3.23 22.44
CA THR A 14 4.19 4.60 22.38
C THR A 14 5.39 4.73 21.45
N LEU A 15 6.23 3.71 21.37
CA LEU A 15 7.36 3.65 20.44
C LEU A 15 6.92 3.43 18.98
N LEU A 16 5.82 2.67 18.78
CA LEU A 16 5.32 2.32 17.44
C LEU A 16 4.31 3.34 16.88
N ALA A 17 3.66 4.12 17.73
CA ALA A 17 2.66 5.13 17.31
C ALA A 17 2.81 6.43 18.10
N PRO A 18 3.94 7.13 18.02
CA PRO A 18 4.22 8.33 18.82
C PRO A 18 3.22 9.47 18.59
N ALA A 19 2.69 9.60 17.38
CA ALA A 19 1.72 10.62 17.03
C ALA A 19 0.33 10.38 17.66
N ALA A 20 -0.01 9.13 18.01
CA ALA A 20 -1.32 8.77 18.55
C ALA A 20 -1.41 8.95 20.07
N ILE A 21 -0.28 9.03 20.80
CA ILE A 21 -0.27 8.87 22.26
C ILE A 21 0.37 10.04 23.02
N GLY A 22 1.16 10.90 22.40
CA GLY A 22 1.92 11.86 23.20
C GLY A 22 2.34 13.17 22.56
N GLY A 23 1.82 13.51 21.40
CA GLY A 23 2.29 14.68 20.66
C GLY A 23 3.67 14.46 20.03
N THR A 24 3.92 15.16 18.94
CA THR A 24 5.15 15.04 18.13
C THR A 24 6.32 15.85 18.65
N ASP A 25 6.17 16.53 19.78
CA ASP A 25 7.09 17.58 20.23
C ASP A 25 8.28 17.08 21.04
N THR A 26 8.30 15.78 21.41
CA THR A 26 9.43 15.20 22.10
C THR A 26 10.44 14.63 21.12
N ILE A 27 11.75 14.80 21.41
CA ILE A 27 12.85 14.22 20.61
C ILE A 27 12.68 12.71 20.42
N ILE A 28 12.17 12.01 21.44
CA ILE A 28 11.92 10.58 21.40
C ILE A 28 10.81 10.24 20.39
N ALA A 29 9.73 11.02 20.37
CA ALA A 29 8.62 10.81 19.42
C ALA A 29 9.07 11.06 17.97
N GLN A 30 9.87 12.10 17.75
CA GLN A 30 10.43 12.41 16.43
C GLN A 30 11.41 11.32 15.97
N ALA A 31 12.28 10.84 16.85
CA ALA A 31 13.20 9.75 16.53
C ALA A 31 12.46 8.44 16.22
N ALA A 32 11.43 8.11 17.01
CA ALA A 32 10.61 6.92 16.77
C ALA A 32 9.83 7.02 15.44
N MET A 33 9.32 8.20 15.10
CA MET A 33 8.66 8.46 13.82
C MET A 33 9.63 8.32 12.64
N ALA A 34 10.82 8.91 12.74
CA ALA A 34 11.85 8.77 11.71
C ALA A 34 12.28 7.31 11.51
N LEU A 35 12.46 6.57 12.60
CA LEU A 35 12.82 5.15 12.55
C LEU A 35 11.69 4.29 11.95
N SER A 36 10.43 4.60 12.27
CA SER A 36 9.25 3.92 11.71
C SER A 36 9.13 4.15 10.20
N ILE A 37 9.33 5.39 9.75
CA ILE A 37 9.32 5.73 8.33
C ILE A 37 10.47 5.01 7.60
N ALA A 38 11.69 5.06 8.15
CA ALA A 38 12.83 4.37 7.57
C ALA A 38 12.61 2.86 7.49
N GLY A 39 12.10 2.26 8.56
CA GLY A 39 11.76 0.84 8.61
C GLY A 39 10.69 0.45 7.58
N ALA A 40 9.65 1.27 7.42
CA ALA A 40 8.61 1.05 6.41
C ALA A 40 9.17 1.11 4.99
N VAL A 41 10.01 2.12 4.67
CA VAL A 41 10.64 2.25 3.36
C VAL A 41 11.56 1.08 3.06
N ILE A 42 12.38 0.64 4.04
CA ILE A 42 13.26 -0.52 3.88
C ILE A 42 12.43 -1.78 3.66
N LEU A 43 11.36 -2.01 4.45
CA LEU A 43 10.52 -3.20 4.34
C LEU A 43 9.82 -3.26 2.98
N ILE A 44 9.22 -2.16 2.53
CA ILE A 44 8.50 -2.08 1.25
C ILE A 44 9.49 -2.24 0.09
N GLY A 45 10.64 -1.57 0.14
CA GLY A 45 11.70 -1.72 -0.85
C GLY A 45 12.23 -3.15 -0.90
N TYR A 46 12.53 -3.74 0.25
CA TYR A 46 13.00 -5.13 0.34
C TYR A 46 12.01 -6.11 -0.32
N MET A 47 10.71 -5.98 -0.05
CA MET A 47 9.69 -6.84 -0.68
C MET A 47 9.70 -6.73 -2.21
N GLY A 48 9.81 -5.52 -2.75
CA GLY A 48 9.95 -5.31 -4.19
C GLY A 48 11.20 -5.97 -4.77
N PHE A 49 12.35 -5.84 -4.11
CA PHE A 49 13.61 -6.44 -4.56
C PHE A 49 13.64 -7.98 -4.45
N VAL A 50 12.98 -8.56 -3.45
CA VAL A 50 12.87 -10.03 -3.34
C VAL A 50 12.20 -10.63 -4.56
N TYR A 51 11.18 -9.97 -5.10
CA TYR A 51 10.52 -10.45 -6.32
C TYR A 51 11.42 -10.33 -7.55
N THR A 52 12.15 -9.23 -7.72
CA THR A 52 13.08 -9.08 -8.84
C THR A 52 14.27 -10.06 -8.78
N ALA A 53 14.63 -10.54 -7.57
CA ALA A 53 15.67 -11.55 -7.40
C ALA A 53 15.21 -12.96 -7.80
N SER A 54 13.89 -13.17 -7.96
CA SER A 54 13.29 -14.47 -8.30
C SER A 54 13.36 -14.75 -9.80
N LYS A 55 14.55 -14.84 -10.35
CA LYS A 55 14.81 -15.08 -11.80
C LYS A 55 14.17 -16.34 -12.37
N GLY A 56 13.71 -17.25 -11.52
CA GLY A 56 13.01 -18.48 -11.94
C GLY A 56 11.58 -18.26 -12.41
N ILE A 57 11.01 -17.06 -12.18
CA ILE A 57 9.66 -16.69 -12.61
C ILE A 57 9.78 -15.46 -13.50
N PRO A 58 9.77 -15.63 -14.84
CA PRO A 58 10.05 -14.54 -15.79
C PRO A 58 9.14 -13.31 -15.62
N PHE A 59 7.88 -13.51 -15.18
CA PHE A 59 6.94 -12.43 -14.92
C PHE A 59 7.32 -11.58 -13.68
N TRP A 60 8.12 -12.12 -12.75
CA TRP A 60 8.57 -11.42 -11.55
C TRP A 60 9.96 -10.77 -11.72
N ASP A 61 10.71 -11.15 -12.76
CA ASP A 61 12.02 -10.57 -13.06
C ASP A 61 11.86 -9.22 -13.80
N SER A 62 11.20 -8.26 -13.12
CA SER A 62 10.97 -6.92 -13.64
C SER A 62 11.48 -5.87 -12.65
N ASN A 63 12.23 -4.89 -13.17
CA ASN A 63 12.70 -3.75 -12.39
C ASN A 63 11.58 -2.79 -11.96
N LEU A 64 10.34 -2.98 -12.43
CA LEU A 64 9.18 -2.17 -12.06
C LEU A 64 8.54 -2.63 -10.75
N HIS A 65 8.76 -3.87 -10.32
CA HIS A 65 8.18 -4.44 -9.11
C HIS A 65 8.42 -3.61 -7.84
N PRO A 66 9.64 -3.09 -7.53
CA PRO A 66 9.84 -2.27 -6.35
C PRO A 66 8.95 -1.03 -6.34
N VAL A 67 8.81 -0.35 -7.49
CA VAL A 67 7.97 0.86 -7.63
C VAL A 67 6.48 0.50 -7.52
N LEU A 68 6.09 -0.65 -8.08
CA LEU A 68 4.73 -1.17 -7.99
C LEU A 68 4.35 -1.45 -6.52
N TYR A 69 5.22 -2.08 -5.75
CA TYR A 69 4.99 -2.33 -4.32
C TYR A 69 4.93 -1.05 -3.49
N MET A 70 5.78 -0.06 -3.80
CA MET A 70 5.71 1.26 -3.17
C MET A 70 4.37 1.95 -3.43
N SER A 71 3.86 1.88 -4.66
CA SER A 71 2.55 2.45 -5.00
C SER A 71 1.39 1.72 -4.31
N TYR A 72 1.47 0.40 -4.15
CA TYR A 72 0.49 -0.37 -3.37
C TYR A 72 0.50 0.01 -1.89
N ALA A 73 1.68 0.18 -1.30
CA ALA A 73 1.81 0.57 0.11
C ALA A 73 1.27 1.99 0.34
N ALA A 74 1.60 2.95 -0.52
CA ALA A 74 1.11 4.31 -0.45
C ALA A 74 -0.42 4.37 -0.59
N ARG A 75 -0.98 3.66 -1.58
CA ARG A 75 -2.42 3.56 -1.79
C ARG A 75 -3.13 2.90 -0.61
N GLY A 76 -2.61 1.78 -0.12
CA GLY A 76 -3.18 1.06 1.02
C GLY A 76 -3.15 1.87 2.30
N GLY A 77 -2.01 2.52 2.58
CA GLY A 77 -1.85 3.41 3.73
C GLY A 77 -2.81 4.60 3.69
N ALA A 78 -2.91 5.30 2.57
CA ALA A 78 -3.85 6.40 2.39
C ALA A 78 -5.31 5.96 2.57
N ALA A 79 -5.70 4.81 2.01
CA ALA A 79 -7.05 4.26 2.18
C ALA A 79 -7.37 3.93 3.64
N MET A 80 -6.42 3.36 4.38
CA MET A 80 -6.62 3.05 5.81
C MET A 80 -6.78 4.31 6.66
N VAL A 81 -6.01 5.37 6.38
CA VAL A 81 -6.15 6.64 7.10
C VAL A 81 -7.47 7.33 6.76
N LEU A 82 -7.88 7.33 5.48
CA LEU A 82 -9.18 7.85 5.05
C LEU A 82 -10.35 7.12 5.72
N LEU A 83 -10.27 5.80 5.83
CA LEU A 83 -11.23 5.01 6.59
C LEU A 83 -11.26 5.41 8.07
N GLY A 84 -10.09 5.59 8.69
CA GLY A 84 -9.98 6.08 10.07
C GLY A 84 -10.67 7.43 10.27
N LEU A 85 -10.46 8.38 9.35
CA LEU A 85 -11.14 9.68 9.36
C LEU A 85 -12.66 9.54 9.28
N ALA A 86 -13.18 8.64 8.44
CA ALA A 86 -14.60 8.35 8.33
C ALA A 86 -15.22 7.84 9.63
N PHE A 87 -14.45 7.12 10.44
CA PHE A 87 -14.86 6.66 11.77
C PHE A 87 -14.56 7.67 12.90
N GLY A 88 -14.19 8.90 12.56
CA GLY A 88 -13.95 9.98 13.52
C GLY A 88 -12.57 9.96 14.18
N ALA A 89 -11.61 9.23 13.62
CA ALA A 89 -10.22 9.29 14.09
C ALA A 89 -9.62 10.66 13.70
N GLY A 90 -9.37 11.52 14.67
CA GLY A 90 -8.68 12.79 14.46
C GLY A 90 -7.21 12.54 14.17
N THR A 91 -6.78 12.59 12.91
CA THR A 91 -5.39 12.38 12.52
C THR A 91 -4.61 13.67 12.31
N GLY A 92 -5.29 14.82 12.27
CA GLY A 92 -4.71 16.12 11.92
C GLY A 92 -4.25 16.21 10.46
N ILE A 93 -4.53 15.20 9.63
CA ILE A 93 -4.18 15.17 8.20
C ILE A 93 -5.43 15.52 7.40
N ASP A 94 -5.27 16.36 6.39
CA ASP A 94 -6.34 16.75 5.48
C ASP A 94 -6.77 15.55 4.62
N ALA A 95 -8.09 15.31 4.56
CA ALA A 95 -8.67 14.23 3.75
C ALA A 95 -8.42 14.43 2.24
N GLU A 96 -8.34 15.67 1.78
CA GLU A 96 -8.08 16.01 0.39
C GLU A 96 -6.66 15.56 -0.03
N ILE A 97 -5.67 15.85 0.79
CA ILE A 97 -4.28 15.40 0.56
C ILE A 97 -4.18 13.87 0.50
N LEU A 98 -4.89 13.19 1.38
CA LEU A 98 -4.92 11.71 1.39
C LEU A 98 -5.62 11.14 0.16
N LEU A 99 -6.68 11.80 -0.31
CA LEU A 99 -7.37 11.43 -1.53
C LEU A 99 -6.48 11.59 -2.76
N GLU A 100 -5.79 12.73 -2.87
CA GLU A 100 -4.84 12.97 -3.96
C GLU A 100 -3.71 11.93 -3.96
N LEU A 101 -3.16 11.61 -2.79
CA LEU A 101 -2.15 10.56 -2.63
C LEU A 101 -2.70 9.21 -3.08
N TRP A 102 -3.92 8.86 -2.66
CA TRP A 102 -4.57 7.60 -3.03
C TRP A 102 -4.82 7.49 -4.54
N LEU A 103 -5.32 8.55 -5.16
CA LEU A 103 -5.58 8.63 -6.59
C LEU A 103 -4.27 8.53 -7.39
N THR A 104 -3.26 9.28 -7.00
CA THR A 104 -1.94 9.30 -7.66
C THR A 104 -1.27 7.93 -7.56
N ALA A 105 -1.24 7.32 -6.38
CA ALA A 105 -0.66 5.99 -6.17
C ALA A 105 -1.45 4.90 -6.94
N THR A 106 -2.77 5.05 -7.05
CA THR A 106 -3.63 4.14 -7.82
C THR A 106 -3.37 4.26 -9.31
N ALA A 107 -3.27 5.49 -9.84
CA ALA A 107 -2.94 5.73 -11.25
C ALA A 107 -1.55 5.18 -11.59
N LEU A 108 -0.56 5.43 -10.73
CA LEU A 108 0.79 4.89 -10.89
C LEU A 108 0.79 3.36 -10.91
N ALA A 109 0.10 2.72 -9.96
CA ALA A 109 -0.01 1.26 -9.93
C ALA A 109 -0.67 0.70 -11.20
N ALA A 110 -1.71 1.35 -11.72
CA ALA A 110 -2.38 0.94 -12.96
C ALA A 110 -1.45 1.05 -14.18
N ILE A 111 -0.71 2.15 -14.29
CA ILE A 111 0.28 2.34 -15.35
C ILE A 111 1.37 1.27 -15.28
N LEU A 112 1.95 1.04 -14.11
CA LEU A 112 2.98 0.03 -13.91
C LEU A 112 2.46 -1.38 -14.25
N TRP A 113 1.20 -1.70 -13.91
CA TRP A 113 0.57 -2.96 -14.29
C TRP A 113 0.47 -3.13 -15.81
N ILE A 114 0.06 -2.08 -16.52
CA ILE A 114 -0.01 -2.09 -17.99
C ILE A 114 1.40 -2.32 -18.57
N LEU A 115 2.41 -1.64 -18.03
CA LEU A 115 3.80 -1.79 -18.46
C LEU A 115 4.34 -3.21 -18.20
N GLU A 116 4.00 -3.82 -17.06
CA GLU A 116 4.36 -5.22 -16.76
C GLU A 116 3.74 -6.19 -17.76
N ILE A 117 2.45 -6.05 -18.06
CA ILE A 117 1.77 -6.86 -19.06
C ILE A 117 2.41 -6.69 -20.44
N GLN A 118 2.68 -5.45 -20.85
CA GLN A 118 3.34 -5.16 -22.12
C GLN A 118 4.77 -5.71 -22.17
N GLY A 119 5.52 -5.58 -21.06
CA GLY A 119 6.85 -6.13 -20.91
C GLY A 119 6.88 -7.65 -21.07
N ALA A 120 5.91 -8.35 -20.48
CA ALA A 120 5.78 -9.80 -20.63
C ALA A 120 5.54 -10.21 -22.09
N TYR A 121 4.68 -9.50 -22.83
CA TYR A 121 4.50 -9.75 -24.26
C TYR A 121 5.73 -9.38 -25.10
N ALA A 122 6.42 -8.31 -24.75
CA ALA A 122 7.60 -7.85 -25.48
C ALA A 122 8.82 -8.76 -25.27
N SER A 123 8.93 -9.43 -24.12
CA SER A 123 10.04 -10.36 -23.78
C SER A 123 10.11 -11.57 -24.71
N ARG A 124 9.00 -11.92 -25.37
CA ARG A 124 8.84 -13.15 -26.18
C ARG A 124 9.09 -14.44 -25.39
N ASP A 125 9.05 -14.35 -24.06
CA ASP A 125 9.16 -15.51 -23.19
C ASP A 125 7.79 -16.18 -23.05
N ASP A 126 7.70 -17.43 -23.51
CA ASP A 126 6.46 -18.20 -23.46
C ASP A 126 5.93 -18.39 -22.02
N ALA A 127 6.81 -18.43 -21.02
CA ALA A 127 6.38 -18.57 -19.63
C ALA A 127 5.77 -17.27 -19.10
N ALA A 128 6.34 -16.11 -19.43
CA ALA A 128 5.77 -14.81 -19.08
C ALA A 128 4.42 -14.58 -19.77
N ILE A 129 4.32 -14.90 -21.06
CA ILE A 129 3.06 -14.77 -21.84
C ILE A 129 1.98 -15.71 -21.27
N ARG A 130 2.31 -16.95 -20.91
CA ARG A 130 1.36 -17.88 -20.26
C ARG A 130 0.88 -17.34 -18.93
N SER A 131 1.77 -16.78 -18.11
CA SER A 131 1.39 -16.18 -16.83
C SER A 131 0.40 -15.02 -17.00
N VAL A 132 0.65 -14.11 -17.94
CA VAL A 132 -0.28 -13.01 -18.26
C VAL A 132 -1.63 -13.55 -18.77
N ARG A 133 -1.62 -14.57 -19.62
CA ARG A 133 -2.85 -15.20 -20.13
C ARG A 133 -3.64 -15.86 -19.00
N ASP A 134 -2.98 -16.54 -18.06
CA ASP A 134 -3.62 -17.14 -16.89
C ASP A 134 -4.27 -16.09 -15.98
N ILE A 135 -3.66 -14.90 -15.87
CA ILE A 135 -4.20 -13.78 -15.08
C ILE A 135 -5.39 -13.12 -15.80
N LEU A 136 -5.29 -12.86 -17.11
CA LEU A 136 -6.31 -12.08 -17.83
C LEU A 136 -7.50 -12.94 -18.30
N SER A 137 -7.28 -14.20 -18.66
CA SER A 137 -8.33 -15.06 -19.27
C SER A 137 -8.27 -16.53 -18.85
N GLY A 138 -7.34 -16.91 -17.97
CA GLY A 138 -7.16 -18.27 -17.52
C GLY A 138 -7.69 -18.51 -16.10
N ARG A 139 -7.00 -19.39 -15.36
CA ARG A 139 -7.42 -19.86 -14.04
C ARG A 139 -7.47 -18.76 -12.97
N LEU A 140 -6.66 -17.71 -13.12
CA LEU A 140 -6.56 -16.60 -12.17
C LEU A 140 -7.45 -15.41 -12.53
N ALA A 141 -8.14 -15.45 -13.68
CA ALA A 141 -8.94 -14.33 -14.18
C ALA A 141 -10.02 -13.89 -13.18
N PHE A 142 -10.72 -14.85 -12.56
CA PHE A 142 -11.72 -14.54 -11.54
C PHE A 142 -11.10 -13.81 -10.34
N ALA A 143 -9.99 -14.32 -9.81
CA ALA A 143 -9.30 -13.71 -8.68
C ALA A 143 -8.76 -12.30 -9.04
N PHE A 144 -8.28 -12.12 -10.27
CA PHE A 144 -7.82 -10.84 -10.77
C PHE A 144 -8.96 -9.84 -10.88
N TYR A 145 -10.04 -10.15 -11.59
CA TYR A 145 -11.14 -9.22 -11.81
C TYR A 145 -11.96 -8.97 -10.54
N ALA A 146 -12.30 -10.01 -9.79
CA ALA A 146 -13.07 -9.86 -8.56
C ALA A 146 -12.22 -9.34 -7.40
N GLY A 147 -11.01 -9.86 -7.20
CA GLY A 147 -10.14 -9.48 -6.10
C GLY A 147 -9.44 -8.13 -6.35
N MET A 148 -8.70 -8.02 -7.43
CA MET A 148 -7.87 -6.84 -7.67
C MET A 148 -8.67 -5.65 -8.20
N LEU A 149 -9.54 -5.84 -9.22
CA LEU A 149 -10.28 -4.72 -9.81
C LEU A 149 -11.52 -4.36 -8.99
N LEU A 150 -12.37 -5.33 -8.65
CA LEU A 150 -13.61 -5.02 -7.95
C LEU A 150 -13.36 -4.66 -6.49
N ILE A 151 -12.73 -5.54 -5.71
CA ILE A 151 -12.52 -5.35 -4.28
C ILE A 151 -11.33 -4.41 -4.02
N GLY A 152 -10.22 -4.58 -4.75
CA GLY A 152 -9.00 -3.82 -4.52
C GLY A 152 -9.00 -2.40 -5.09
N LEU A 153 -9.83 -2.10 -6.09
CA LEU A 153 -9.87 -0.79 -6.75
C LEU A 153 -11.23 -0.13 -6.69
N LEU A 154 -12.28 -0.76 -7.24
CA LEU A 154 -13.60 -0.13 -7.38
C LEU A 154 -14.28 0.08 -6.03
N LEU A 155 -14.27 -0.92 -5.16
CA LEU A 155 -14.91 -0.82 -3.85
C LEU A 155 -14.29 0.29 -2.98
N PRO A 156 -12.96 0.39 -2.80
CA PRO A 156 -12.34 1.51 -2.10
C PRO A 156 -12.62 2.86 -2.78
N ALA A 157 -12.62 2.93 -4.12
CA ALA A 157 -12.93 4.17 -4.84
C ALA A 157 -14.34 4.68 -4.54
N VAL A 158 -15.34 3.78 -4.55
CA VAL A 158 -16.73 4.13 -4.23
C VAL A 158 -16.89 4.55 -2.77
N LEU A 159 -16.25 3.81 -1.85
CA LEU A 159 -16.28 4.15 -0.42
C LEU A 159 -15.64 5.51 -0.15
N ILE A 160 -14.46 5.76 -0.72
CA ILE A 160 -13.75 7.03 -0.58
C ILE A 160 -14.58 8.18 -1.17
N ALA A 161 -15.14 8.01 -2.36
CA ALA A 161 -16.01 9.02 -2.97
C ALA A 161 -17.24 9.32 -2.12
N GLY A 162 -17.87 8.29 -1.51
CA GLY A 162 -18.99 8.45 -0.60
C GLY A 162 -18.64 9.14 0.71
N ILE A 163 -17.38 9.07 1.17
CA ILE A 163 -16.89 9.72 2.38
C ILE A 163 -16.52 11.18 2.10
N VAL A 164 -15.85 11.43 0.98
CA VAL A 164 -15.32 12.77 0.66
C VAL A 164 -16.41 13.70 0.12
N ALA A 165 -17.39 13.19 -0.62
CA ALA A 165 -18.49 14.00 -1.16
C ALA A 165 -19.24 14.85 -0.11
N PRO A 166 -19.62 14.35 1.08
CA PRO A 166 -20.24 15.16 2.12
C PRO A 166 -19.29 16.09 2.87
N LEU A 167 -17.96 15.90 2.77
CA LEU A 167 -16.97 16.77 3.42
C LEU A 167 -16.60 17.98 2.56
N SER A 168 -16.92 17.96 1.27
CA SER A 168 -16.65 19.03 0.30
C SER A 168 -17.84 19.97 0.05
N SER A 169 -18.99 19.70 0.68
CA SER A 169 -20.21 20.50 0.63
C SER A 169 -20.38 21.34 1.91
#